data_c97c5d0aec02c9857ebcf2e5adb4b78e
#
_entry.id   c97c5d0aec02c9857ebcf2e5adb4b78e
#
_cell.length_a   1.000
_cell.length_b   1.000
_cell.length_c   1.000
_cell.angle_alpha   90.00
_cell.angle_beta   90.00
_cell.angle_gamma   90.00
#
_symmetry.space_group_name_H-M   'P 1'
#
loop_
_entity.id
_entity.type
_entity.pdbx_description
1 polymer ?
#
loop_
_entity_poly.entity_id
_entity_poly.type
_entity_poly.pdbx_seq_one_letter_code
_entity_poly.pdbx_strand_id
1 'polypeptide(L)'
;MAQVDVAINGRNYRVACDDGQEDHLRQLAEYVDRRVMELVESVGQIGEARLVVMVSLLIADELSESFASLEAGDPEAEEKLAQATESVAERIETIAAGLEAA
;
A
#
# COMPACT_ATOMS: atom_id res chain seq x y z
N MET A 1 -2.96 6.78 19.24
CA MET A 1 -2.91 6.53 17.79
C MET A 1 -2.21 7.69 17.11
N ALA A 2 -1.15 7.42 16.37
CA ALA A 2 -0.38 8.45 15.68
C ALA A 2 -1.03 8.81 14.34
N GLN A 3 -0.60 9.94 13.78
CA GLN A 3 -0.98 10.35 12.44
C GLN A 3 0.27 10.71 11.65
N VAL A 4 0.25 10.44 10.36
CA VAL A 4 1.35 10.75 9.46
C VAL A 4 0.81 11.39 8.20
N ASP A 5 1.53 12.39 7.68
CA ASP A 5 1.19 13.01 6.41
C ASP A 5 1.98 12.32 5.31
N VAL A 6 1.29 11.89 4.28
CA VAL A 6 1.90 11.24 3.12
C VAL A 6 1.52 11.99 1.85
N ALA A 7 2.41 11.99 0.86
CA ALA A 7 2.18 12.63 -0.42
C ALA A 7 2.06 11.57 -1.51
N ILE A 8 0.95 11.56 -2.21
CA ILE A 8 0.70 10.66 -3.33
C ILE A 8 0.14 11.48 -4.49
N ASN A 9 0.78 11.40 -5.64
CA ASN A 9 0.42 12.13 -6.86
C ASN A 9 0.31 13.64 -6.62
N GLY A 10 1.22 14.19 -5.82
CA GLY A 10 1.27 15.62 -5.52
C GLY A 10 0.23 16.09 -4.51
N ARG A 11 -0.56 15.21 -3.94
CA ARG A 11 -1.56 15.53 -2.91
C ARG A 11 -1.12 15.00 -1.56
N ASN A 12 -1.41 15.75 -0.52
CA ASN A 12 -1.09 15.39 0.85
C ASN A 12 -2.30 14.75 1.53
N TYR A 13 -2.06 13.63 2.20
CA TYR A 13 -3.08 12.92 2.96
C TYR A 13 -2.60 12.71 4.38
N ARG A 14 -3.49 12.90 5.33
CA ARG A 14 -3.20 12.58 6.74
C ARG A 14 -3.83 11.23 7.05
N VAL A 15 -3.00 10.28 7.47
CA VAL A 15 -3.41 8.90 7.69
C VAL A 15 -3.11 8.52 9.15
N ALA A 16 -4.05 7.87 9.80
CA ALA A 16 -3.84 7.35 11.14
C ALA A 16 -3.05 6.05 11.09
N CYS A 17 -2.19 5.84 12.06
CA CYS A 17 -1.40 4.63 12.17
C CYS A 17 -1.14 4.31 13.64
N ASP A 18 -0.64 3.12 13.91
CA ASP A 18 -0.19 2.73 15.24
C ASP A 18 1.09 3.48 15.60
N ASP A 19 1.28 3.73 16.90
CA ASP A 19 2.48 4.37 17.40
C ASP A 19 3.71 3.54 17.00
N GLY A 20 4.70 4.21 16.43
CA GLY A 20 5.92 3.56 15.96
C GLY A 20 5.87 3.06 14.53
N GLN A 21 4.73 3.18 13.84
CA GLN A 21 4.57 2.75 12.46
C GLN A 21 4.66 3.89 11.43
N GLU A 22 4.91 5.12 11.90
CA GLU A 22 4.91 6.31 11.04
C GLU A 22 5.91 6.21 9.89
N ASP A 23 7.16 5.84 10.19
CA ASP A 23 8.20 5.74 9.16
C ASP A 23 7.91 4.63 8.18
N HIS A 24 7.39 3.51 8.67
CA HIS A 24 7.01 2.40 7.79
C HIS A 24 5.88 2.81 6.84
N LEU A 25 4.88 3.53 7.35
CA LEU A 25 3.78 4.01 6.52
C LEU A 25 4.26 5.02 5.48
N ARG A 26 5.23 5.88 5.83
CA ARG A 26 5.84 6.79 4.86
C ARG A 26 6.54 6.03 3.74
N GLN A 27 7.25 4.96 4.06
CA GLN A 27 7.91 4.11 3.06
C GLN A 27 6.89 3.45 2.13
N LEU A 28 5.79 2.96 2.67
CA LEU A 28 4.71 2.39 1.86
C LEU A 28 4.09 3.44 0.95
N ALA A 29 3.87 4.65 1.47
CA ALA A 29 3.33 5.74 0.67
C ALA A 29 4.27 6.16 -0.45
N GLU A 30 5.59 6.18 -0.21
CA GLU A 30 6.58 6.45 -1.25
C GLU A 30 6.53 5.41 -2.36
N TYR A 31 6.35 4.15 -2.00
CA TYR A 31 6.20 3.07 -2.97
C TYR A 31 4.95 3.27 -3.82
N VAL A 32 3.82 3.57 -3.18
CA VAL A 32 2.55 3.82 -3.88
C VAL A 32 2.69 5.03 -4.80
N ASP A 33 3.29 6.12 -4.31
CA ASP A 33 3.50 7.32 -5.11
C ASP A 33 4.33 7.04 -6.36
N ARG A 34 5.41 6.26 -6.21
CA ARG A 34 6.26 5.87 -7.35
C ARG A 34 5.47 5.08 -8.38
N ARG A 35 4.65 4.12 -7.93
CA ARG A 35 3.82 3.33 -8.83
C ARG A 35 2.77 4.19 -9.54
N VAL A 36 2.20 5.17 -8.84
CA VAL A 36 1.28 6.13 -9.45
C VAL A 36 1.98 6.96 -10.53
N MET A 37 3.19 7.46 -10.25
CA MET A 37 3.95 8.25 -11.21
C MET A 37 4.32 7.46 -12.46
N GLU A 38 4.70 6.20 -12.31
CA GLU A 38 4.95 5.30 -13.44
C GLU A 38 3.70 5.14 -14.31
N LEU A 39 2.56 4.98 -13.66
CA LEU A 39 1.28 4.85 -14.36
C LEU A 39 0.91 6.13 -15.11
N VAL A 40 1.13 7.29 -14.48
CA VAL A 40 0.87 8.59 -15.10
C VAL A 40 1.71 8.77 -16.37
N GLU A 41 2.93 8.30 -16.39
CA GLU A 41 3.77 8.33 -17.59
C GLU A 41 3.17 7.53 -18.75
N SER A 42 2.48 6.44 -18.43
CA SER A 42 1.88 5.57 -19.45
C SER A 42 0.50 6.05 -19.91
N VAL A 43 -0.37 6.47 -18.99
CA VAL A 43 -1.77 6.77 -19.30
C VAL A 43 -2.17 8.22 -19.07
N GLY A 44 -1.28 9.03 -18.49
CA GLY A 44 -1.55 10.44 -18.18
C GLY A 44 -2.38 10.61 -16.91
N GLN A 45 -2.74 11.84 -16.62
CA GLN A 45 -3.56 12.21 -15.47
C GLN A 45 -5.03 11.99 -15.80
N ILE A 46 -5.48 10.75 -15.65
CA ILE A 46 -6.85 10.33 -16.01
C ILE A 46 -7.87 10.50 -14.88
N GLY A 47 -7.45 11.15 -13.79
CA GLY A 47 -8.28 11.33 -12.59
C GLY A 47 -7.77 10.49 -11.45
N GLU A 48 -7.77 11.08 -10.25
CA GLU A 48 -7.17 10.46 -9.09
C GLU A 48 -7.82 9.12 -8.70
N ALA A 49 -9.15 9.07 -8.73
CA ALA A 49 -9.86 7.84 -8.39
C ALA A 49 -9.49 6.69 -9.34
N ARG A 50 -9.38 6.96 -10.63
CA ARG A 50 -8.99 5.96 -11.63
C ARG A 50 -7.55 5.51 -11.44
N LEU A 51 -6.65 6.45 -11.18
CA LEU A 51 -5.24 6.14 -10.93
C LEU A 51 -5.07 5.26 -9.70
N VAL A 52 -5.78 5.56 -8.62
CA VAL A 52 -5.74 4.78 -7.39
C VAL A 52 -6.25 3.35 -7.63
N VAL A 53 -7.35 3.20 -8.35
CA VAL A 53 -7.90 1.87 -8.68
C VAL A 53 -6.89 1.07 -9.51
N MET A 54 -6.32 1.69 -10.54
CA MET A 54 -5.35 1.01 -11.41
C MET A 54 -4.08 0.61 -10.66
N VAL A 55 -3.56 1.49 -9.81
CA VAL A 55 -2.39 1.20 -8.97
C VAL A 55 -2.70 0.09 -7.98
N SER A 56 -3.90 0.09 -7.40
CA SER A 56 -4.32 -0.96 -6.48
C SER A 56 -4.33 -2.32 -7.17
N LEU A 57 -4.79 -2.38 -8.42
CA LEU A 57 -4.79 -3.60 -9.20
C LEU A 57 -3.37 -4.07 -9.54
N LEU A 58 -2.47 -3.14 -9.88
CA LEU A 58 -1.07 -3.46 -10.15
C LEU A 58 -0.38 -4.05 -8.92
N ILE A 59 -0.60 -3.44 -7.76
CA ILE A 59 -0.03 -3.92 -6.50
C ILE A 59 -0.62 -5.28 -6.12
N ALA A 60 -1.91 -5.47 -6.31
CA ALA A 60 -2.56 -6.74 -6.08
C ALA A 60 -2.01 -7.83 -7.00
N ASP A 61 -1.71 -7.49 -8.25
CA ASP A 61 -1.10 -8.41 -9.21
C ASP A 61 0.31 -8.82 -8.76
N GLU A 62 1.12 -7.87 -8.30
CA GLU A 62 2.44 -8.15 -7.73
C GLU A 62 2.34 -9.12 -6.55
N LEU A 63 1.36 -8.90 -5.68
CA LEU A 63 1.12 -9.77 -4.54
C LEU A 63 0.69 -11.17 -4.99
N SER A 64 -0.16 -11.25 -6.00
CA SER A 64 -0.61 -12.51 -6.58
C SER A 64 0.57 -13.32 -7.16
N GLU A 65 1.49 -12.64 -7.85
CA GLU A 65 2.71 -13.27 -8.35
C GLU A 65 3.57 -13.82 -7.22
N SER A 66 3.66 -13.10 -6.10
CA SER A 66 4.37 -13.55 -4.91
C SER A 66 3.73 -14.80 -4.32
N PHE A 67 2.42 -14.86 -4.27
CA PHE A 67 1.69 -16.05 -3.84
C PHE A 67 1.93 -17.24 -4.78
N ALA A 68 1.95 -17.01 -6.08
CA ALA A 68 2.25 -18.06 -7.06
C ALA A 68 3.67 -18.63 -6.86
N SER A 69 4.64 -17.78 -6.56
CA SER A 69 5.99 -18.20 -6.23
C SER A 69 6.03 -19.06 -4.96
N LEU A 70 5.16 -18.77 -4.00
CA LEU A 70 5.02 -19.57 -2.78
C LEU A 70 4.46 -20.96 -3.04
N GLU A 71 3.47 -21.06 -3.92
CA GLU A 71 2.91 -22.35 -4.31
C GLU A 71 3.95 -23.22 -5.01
N ALA A 72 4.99 -22.61 -5.58
CA ALA A 72 6.11 -23.34 -6.17
C ALA A 72 7.06 -23.95 -5.12
N GLY A 73 6.84 -23.71 -3.82
CA GLY A 73 7.44 -24.50 -2.76
C GLY A 73 8.62 -23.90 -2.01
N ASP A 74 8.69 -22.59 -1.81
CA ASP A 74 9.70 -21.98 -0.96
C ASP A 74 9.14 -21.75 0.46
N PRO A 75 9.53 -22.56 1.48
CA PRO A 75 8.99 -22.40 2.82
C PRO A 75 9.35 -21.08 3.50
N GLU A 76 10.52 -20.52 3.23
CA GLU A 76 10.92 -19.24 3.81
C GLU A 76 10.08 -18.07 3.24
N ALA A 77 9.83 -18.09 1.95
CA ALA A 77 9.00 -17.09 1.30
C ALA A 77 7.57 -17.20 1.82
N GLU A 78 7.06 -18.41 2.03
CA GLU A 78 5.73 -18.65 2.58
C GLU A 78 5.57 -18.06 3.98
N GLU A 79 6.54 -18.32 4.86
CA GLU A 79 6.51 -17.77 6.22
C GLU A 79 6.57 -16.25 6.23
N LYS A 80 7.47 -15.67 5.45
CA LYS A 80 7.60 -14.21 5.34
C LYS A 80 6.33 -13.57 4.81
N LEU A 81 5.70 -14.18 3.83
CA LEU A 81 4.46 -13.65 3.25
C LEU A 81 3.31 -13.74 4.23
N ALA A 82 3.19 -14.83 4.96
CA ALA A 82 2.16 -14.99 5.99
C ALA A 82 2.26 -13.89 7.04
N GLN A 83 3.47 -13.61 7.53
CA GLN A 83 3.72 -12.55 8.50
C GLN A 83 3.41 -11.17 7.89
N ALA A 84 3.85 -10.91 6.67
CA ALA A 84 3.61 -9.65 5.98
C ALA A 84 2.11 -9.42 5.73
N THR A 85 1.38 -10.44 5.32
CA THR A 85 -0.05 -10.36 5.05
C THR A 85 -0.83 -10.05 6.32
N GLU A 86 -0.52 -10.70 7.42
CA GLU A 86 -1.16 -10.44 8.71
C GLU A 86 -0.92 -9.00 9.17
N SER A 87 0.32 -8.54 9.08
CA SER A 87 0.69 -7.17 9.43
C SER A 87 -0.01 -6.13 8.57
N VAL A 88 -0.12 -6.37 7.27
CA VAL A 88 -0.80 -5.46 6.33
C VAL A 88 -2.29 -5.39 6.65
N ALA A 89 -2.94 -6.51 6.94
CA ALA A 89 -4.35 -6.53 7.29
C ALA A 89 -4.63 -5.67 8.53
N GLU A 90 -3.81 -5.81 9.57
CA GLU A 90 -3.95 -5.00 10.79
C GLU A 90 -3.80 -3.50 10.49
N ARG A 91 -2.84 -3.13 9.64
CA ARG A 91 -2.61 -1.74 9.28
C ARG A 91 -3.77 -1.17 8.47
N ILE A 92 -4.32 -1.93 7.55
CA ILE A 92 -5.48 -1.52 6.75
C ILE A 92 -6.67 -1.23 7.66
N GLU A 93 -6.94 -2.07 8.63
CA GLU A 93 -8.01 -1.86 9.59
C GLU A 93 -7.81 -0.57 10.40
N THR A 94 -6.58 -0.31 10.85
CA THR A 94 -6.24 0.91 11.58
C THR A 94 -6.43 2.15 10.70
N ILE A 95 -5.98 2.10 9.45
CA ILE A 95 -6.12 3.20 8.50
C ILE A 95 -7.60 3.46 8.20
N ALA A 96 -8.37 2.42 7.94
CA ALA A 96 -9.80 2.53 7.65
C ALA A 96 -10.55 3.16 8.82
N ALA A 97 -10.26 2.74 10.06
CA ALA A 97 -10.86 3.32 11.25
C ALA A 97 -10.52 4.81 11.38
N GLY A 98 -9.27 5.19 11.08
CA GLY A 98 -8.84 6.59 11.08
C GLY A 98 -9.57 7.44 10.05
N LEU A 99 -9.81 6.91 8.87
CA LEU A 99 -10.54 7.60 7.80
C LEU A 99 -12.03 7.76 8.15
N GLU A 100 -12.62 6.75 8.76
CA GLU A 100 -14.03 6.81 9.21
C GLU A 100 -14.24 7.83 10.32
N ALA A 101 -13.23 8.02 11.17
CA ALA A 101 -13.27 8.98 12.27
C ALA A 101 -13.10 10.43 11.81
N ALA A 102 -12.59 10.65 10.61
CA ALA A 102 -12.38 11.97 10.05
C ALA A 102 -13.68 12.51 9.46
#